data_6e97e4e9906d7db2a2edf1307d9f562d
#
_entry.id   6e97e4e9906d7db2a2edf1307d9f562d
#
_cell.length_a   1.000
_cell.length_b   1.000
_cell.length_c   1.000
_cell.angle_alpha   90.00
_cell.angle_beta   90.00
_cell.angle_gamma   90.00
#
_symmetry.space_group_name_H-M   'P 1'
#
loop_
_entity.id
_entity.type
_entity.pdbx_description
1 polymer ?
#
loop_
_entity_poly.entity_id
_entity_poly.type
_entity_poly.pdbx_seq_one_letter_code
_entity_poly.pdbx_strand_id
1 'polypeptide(L)'
;MEEKYNLHKADRKQRQADNPLRKVDVSQGNVKKQVANTVKSLCATYRFQSLGEYRALLSLYNIPLEEVRGEVGGREYHGFVYSATDGQGNKVGNPFKASKIDRSVGVEAIEKRFAYSAKKFKEDKKLSEMTKHSVEAVLKQTYHKDKFVELLKAKGIDVVFRHTADGRIYGATFIDHRTQSVFNGSRLGTNRINYLCMSQNLTEPSWLSEICTVTLNYPEVFCLWVVQKDFMFIINKERYTEIYRIA
;
A
#
# COMPACT_ATOMS: atom_id res chain seq x y z
N MET A 1 -2.70 45.48 -11.73
CA MET A 1 -4.04 45.80 -11.21
C MET A 1 -4.30 45.14 -9.86
N GLU A 2 -3.86 43.89 -9.64
CA GLU A 2 -4.10 43.14 -8.36
C GLU A 2 -3.43 43.76 -7.15
N GLU A 3 -2.22 44.33 -7.31
CA GLU A 3 -1.49 45.01 -6.21
C GLU A 3 -2.16 46.30 -5.76
N LYS A 4 -2.90 46.99 -6.64
CA LYS A 4 -3.60 48.23 -6.33
C LYS A 4 -4.79 48.05 -5.38
N TYR A 5 -5.32 46.82 -5.32
CA TYR A 5 -6.49 46.47 -4.50
C TYR A 5 -6.16 45.45 -3.40
N ASN A 6 -4.87 45.21 -3.14
CA ASN A 6 -4.40 44.26 -2.13
C ASN A 6 -5.04 42.85 -2.28
N LEU A 7 -5.30 42.44 -3.51
CA LEU A 7 -5.88 41.15 -3.84
C LEU A 7 -4.77 40.10 -3.93
N HIS A 8 -4.94 38.99 -3.26
CA HIS A 8 -4.06 37.85 -3.40
C HIS A 8 -4.05 37.34 -4.83
N LYS A 9 -2.85 37.19 -5.41
CA LYS A 9 -2.68 36.56 -6.73
C LYS A 9 -3.37 35.19 -6.73
N ALA A 10 -4.22 34.98 -7.73
CA ALA A 10 -4.91 33.70 -7.91
C ALA A 10 -3.93 32.63 -8.43
N ASP A 11 -2.96 32.25 -7.61
CA ASP A 11 -1.95 31.25 -7.97
C ASP A 11 -2.57 29.85 -7.82
N ARG A 12 -2.81 29.18 -8.96
CA ARG A 12 -3.34 27.80 -8.97
C ARG A 12 -2.49 26.83 -8.17
N LYS A 13 -1.18 27.08 -8.06
CA LYS A 13 -0.25 26.26 -7.29
C LYS A 13 -0.46 26.39 -5.77
N GLN A 14 -0.75 27.60 -5.28
CA GLN A 14 -0.98 27.86 -3.86
C GLN A 14 -2.27 27.18 -3.35
N ARG A 15 -3.35 27.19 -4.15
CA ARG A 15 -4.61 26.49 -3.78
C ARG A 15 -4.47 24.98 -3.61
N GLN A 16 -3.48 24.34 -4.25
CA GLN A 16 -3.21 22.91 -4.08
C GLN A 16 -2.39 22.61 -2.82
N ALA A 17 -1.51 23.53 -2.42
CA ALA A 17 -0.72 23.38 -1.19
C ALA A 17 -1.55 23.58 0.09
N ASP A 18 -2.55 24.46 0.04
CA ASP A 18 -3.37 24.83 1.20
C ASP A 18 -4.53 23.86 1.49
N ASN A 19 -4.78 22.88 0.63
CA ASN A 19 -5.83 21.88 0.83
C ASN A 19 -5.21 20.52 1.15
N PRO A 20 -4.95 20.20 2.44
CA PRO A 20 -4.37 18.94 2.83
C PRO A 20 -5.27 17.79 2.34
N LEU A 21 -4.65 16.76 1.76
CA LEU A 21 -5.35 15.54 1.35
C LEU A 21 -6.08 14.96 2.56
N ARG A 22 -7.40 14.94 2.50
CA ARG A 22 -8.27 14.41 3.55
C ARG A 22 -8.94 13.13 3.06
N LYS A 23 -9.16 12.21 3.98
CA LYS A 23 -10.02 11.05 3.72
C LYS A 23 -11.43 11.52 3.41
N VAL A 24 -12.08 10.84 2.49
CA VAL A 24 -13.50 11.10 2.21
C VAL A 24 -14.30 10.72 3.45
N ASP A 25 -15.13 11.66 3.87
CA ASP A 25 -16.04 11.52 5.01
C ASP A 25 -17.47 11.69 4.53
N VAL A 26 -18.19 10.59 4.52
CA VAL A 26 -19.59 10.54 4.04
C VAL A 26 -20.52 11.37 4.92
N SER A 27 -20.21 11.52 6.21
CA SER A 27 -21.02 12.26 7.17
C SER A 27 -21.05 13.77 6.89
N GLN A 28 -20.00 14.30 6.30
CA GLN A 28 -19.89 15.74 5.98
C GLN A 28 -20.68 16.16 4.73
N GLY A 29 -21.35 15.21 4.06
CA GLY A 29 -22.10 15.49 2.83
C GLY A 29 -21.20 15.82 1.63
N ASN A 30 -21.82 16.18 0.51
CA ASN A 30 -21.10 16.55 -0.74
C ASN A 30 -20.05 15.52 -1.21
N VAL A 31 -20.32 14.24 -0.98
CA VAL A 31 -19.41 13.11 -1.21
C VAL A 31 -18.80 13.14 -2.61
N LYS A 32 -19.60 13.47 -3.64
CA LYS A 32 -19.11 13.56 -5.02
C LYS A 32 -17.96 14.57 -5.15
N LYS A 33 -18.12 15.76 -4.54
CA LYS A 33 -17.10 16.81 -4.60
C LYS A 33 -15.83 16.42 -3.82
N GLN A 34 -16.01 15.78 -2.66
CA GLN A 34 -14.90 15.25 -1.88
C GLN A 34 -14.10 14.21 -2.69
N VAL A 35 -14.78 13.19 -3.24
CA VAL A 35 -14.16 12.15 -4.09
C VAL A 35 -13.44 12.79 -5.28
N ALA A 36 -14.11 13.71 -6.00
CA ALA A 36 -13.52 14.36 -7.16
C ALA A 36 -12.24 15.14 -6.81
N ASN A 37 -12.26 15.92 -5.76
CA ASN A 37 -11.10 16.70 -5.32
C ASN A 37 -9.96 15.81 -4.86
N THR A 38 -10.24 14.80 -4.02
CA THR A 38 -9.24 13.86 -3.51
C THR A 38 -8.59 13.08 -4.65
N VAL A 39 -9.37 12.50 -5.56
CA VAL A 39 -8.84 11.74 -6.70
C VAL A 39 -7.94 12.59 -7.58
N LYS A 40 -8.37 13.82 -7.93
CA LYS A 40 -7.56 14.75 -8.72
C LYS A 40 -6.25 15.11 -8.01
N SER A 41 -6.31 15.41 -6.73
CA SER A 41 -5.13 15.76 -5.94
C SER A 41 -4.15 14.59 -5.82
N LEU A 42 -4.64 13.37 -5.56
CA LEU A 42 -3.82 12.17 -5.52
C LEU A 42 -3.14 11.89 -6.87
N CYS A 43 -3.89 11.99 -7.96
CA CYS A 43 -3.33 11.87 -9.29
C CYS A 43 -2.28 12.93 -9.59
N ALA A 44 -2.44 14.16 -9.13
CA ALA A 44 -1.46 15.23 -9.36
C ALA A 44 -0.19 15.04 -8.54
N THR A 45 -0.31 14.49 -7.33
CA THR A 45 0.75 14.46 -6.32
C THR A 45 1.56 13.17 -6.37
N TYR A 46 0.89 12.01 -6.41
CA TYR A 46 1.55 10.71 -6.27
C TYR A 46 1.99 10.08 -7.58
N ARG A 47 3.07 9.30 -7.51
CA ARG A 47 3.59 8.48 -8.60
C ARG A 47 3.27 7.02 -8.34
N PHE A 48 2.66 6.36 -9.31
CA PHE A 48 2.27 4.95 -9.27
C PHE A 48 2.34 4.36 -10.68
N GLN A 49 2.61 3.08 -10.83
CA GLN A 49 2.88 2.43 -12.12
C GLN A 49 1.89 1.32 -12.49
N SER A 50 0.96 1.02 -11.62
CA SER A 50 -0.03 -0.03 -11.87
C SER A 50 -1.37 0.31 -11.25
N LEU A 51 -2.42 -0.30 -11.79
CA LEU A 51 -3.77 -0.16 -11.25
C LEU A 51 -3.86 -0.64 -9.79
N GLY A 52 -3.09 -1.69 -9.43
CA GLY A 52 -3.04 -2.18 -8.05
C GLY A 52 -2.44 -1.17 -7.08
N GLU A 53 -1.38 -0.46 -7.48
CA GLU A 53 -0.79 0.63 -6.70
C GLU A 53 -1.76 1.81 -6.56
N TYR A 54 -2.44 2.15 -7.64
CA TYR A 54 -3.43 3.22 -7.63
C TYR A 54 -4.63 2.89 -6.74
N ARG A 55 -5.16 1.66 -6.82
CA ARG A 55 -6.22 1.19 -5.92
C ARG A 55 -5.81 1.24 -4.45
N ALA A 56 -4.59 0.81 -4.14
CA ALA A 56 -4.05 0.87 -2.78
C ALA A 56 -3.93 2.32 -2.26
N LEU A 57 -3.48 3.24 -3.12
CA LEU A 57 -3.44 4.66 -2.76
C LEU A 57 -4.83 5.21 -2.46
N LEU A 58 -5.81 4.94 -3.32
CA LEU A 58 -7.18 5.42 -3.16
C LEU A 58 -7.87 4.83 -1.92
N SER A 59 -7.59 3.57 -1.59
CA SER A 59 -8.19 2.91 -0.41
C SER A 59 -7.84 3.59 0.90
N LEU A 60 -6.65 4.21 1.02
CA LEU A 60 -6.27 5.01 2.19
C LEU A 60 -7.18 6.23 2.42
N TYR A 61 -7.84 6.68 1.35
CA TYR A 61 -8.70 7.86 1.36
C TYR A 61 -10.19 7.51 1.28
N ASN A 62 -10.55 6.25 1.58
CA ASN A 62 -11.93 5.74 1.55
C ASN A 62 -12.56 5.81 0.14
N ILE A 63 -11.77 5.61 -0.90
CA ILE A 63 -12.21 5.64 -2.30
C ILE A 63 -11.87 4.31 -2.98
N PRO A 64 -12.76 3.32 -3.00
CA PRO A 64 -12.57 2.14 -3.83
C PRO A 64 -12.72 2.48 -5.32
N LEU A 65 -11.88 1.84 -6.14
CA LEU A 65 -11.85 1.97 -7.58
C LEU A 65 -12.23 0.65 -8.22
N GLU A 66 -13.23 0.68 -9.10
CA GLU A 66 -13.64 -0.44 -9.94
C GLU A 66 -13.32 -0.15 -11.40
N GLU A 67 -12.80 -1.15 -12.07
CA GLU A 67 -12.61 -1.17 -13.51
C GLU A 67 -13.81 -1.86 -14.15
N VAL A 68 -14.48 -1.19 -15.05
CA VAL A 68 -15.66 -1.69 -15.74
C VAL A 68 -15.34 -1.79 -17.21
N ARG A 69 -15.52 -3.00 -17.76
CA ARG A 69 -15.42 -3.29 -19.18
C ARG A 69 -16.73 -3.88 -19.67
N GLY A 70 -17.12 -3.56 -20.86
CA GLY A 70 -18.33 -4.10 -21.45
C GLY A 70 -18.50 -3.65 -22.90
N GLU A 71 -19.60 -4.06 -23.50
CA GLU A 71 -19.98 -3.72 -24.87
C GLU A 71 -21.38 -3.12 -24.89
N VAL A 72 -21.56 -2.03 -25.60
CA VAL A 72 -22.87 -1.39 -25.81
C VAL A 72 -23.01 -1.04 -27.29
N GLY A 73 -23.99 -1.64 -27.96
CA GLY A 73 -24.26 -1.36 -29.37
C GLY A 73 -23.08 -1.69 -30.30
N GLY A 74 -22.36 -2.80 -30.06
CA GLY A 74 -21.19 -3.22 -30.84
C GLY A 74 -19.91 -2.40 -30.56
N ARG A 75 -19.92 -1.55 -29.55
CA ARG A 75 -18.74 -0.77 -29.15
C ARG A 75 -18.28 -1.19 -27.76
N GLU A 76 -17.03 -1.62 -27.67
CA GLU A 76 -16.40 -1.89 -26.38
C GLU A 76 -16.20 -0.59 -25.60
N TYR A 77 -16.47 -0.64 -24.30
CA TYR A 77 -16.12 0.43 -23.39
C TYR A 77 -15.25 -0.07 -22.24
N HIS A 78 -14.33 0.76 -21.85
CA HIS A 78 -13.45 0.56 -20.71
C HIS A 78 -13.46 1.81 -19.84
N GLY A 79 -13.82 1.68 -18.59
CA GLY A 79 -14.01 2.83 -17.71
C GLY A 79 -13.67 2.57 -16.26
N PHE A 80 -13.44 3.63 -15.51
CA PHE A 80 -13.28 3.60 -14.06
C PHE A 80 -14.52 4.13 -13.37
N VAL A 81 -14.85 3.49 -12.26
CA VAL A 81 -15.93 3.87 -11.36
C VAL A 81 -15.37 4.04 -9.95
N TYR A 82 -15.56 5.21 -9.39
CA TYR A 82 -15.13 5.57 -8.05
C TYR A 82 -16.32 5.52 -7.11
N SER A 83 -16.13 4.95 -5.93
CA SER A 83 -17.15 4.94 -4.87
C SER A 83 -16.58 5.62 -3.62
N ALA A 84 -17.42 5.89 -2.64
CA ALA A 84 -17.01 6.25 -1.31
C ALA A 84 -17.24 5.07 -0.37
N THR A 85 -16.42 4.92 0.66
CA THR A 85 -16.66 3.96 1.74
C THR A 85 -16.79 4.67 3.07
N ASP A 86 -17.49 4.03 3.98
CA ASP A 86 -17.49 4.40 5.39
C ASP A 86 -16.16 3.98 6.07
N GLY A 87 -16.02 4.29 7.36
CA GLY A 87 -14.83 3.90 8.13
C GLY A 87 -14.66 2.39 8.31
N GLN A 88 -15.67 1.58 7.97
CA GLN A 88 -15.65 0.11 8.01
C GLN A 88 -15.35 -0.53 6.65
N GLY A 89 -15.25 0.27 5.59
CA GLY A 89 -14.97 -0.20 4.24
C GLY A 89 -16.20 -0.56 3.40
N ASN A 90 -17.43 -0.35 3.93
CA ASN A 90 -18.65 -0.58 3.16
C ASN A 90 -18.87 0.57 2.18
N LYS A 91 -19.28 0.25 0.94
CA LYS A 91 -19.59 1.27 -0.06
C LYS A 91 -20.84 2.04 0.35
N VAL A 92 -20.76 3.36 0.28
CA VAL A 92 -21.86 4.28 0.62
C VAL A 92 -22.20 5.16 -0.56
N GLY A 93 -23.50 5.27 -0.83
CA GLY A 93 -24.02 6.09 -1.91
C GLY A 93 -23.83 5.51 -3.30
N ASN A 94 -24.11 6.32 -4.31
CA ASN A 94 -23.99 5.91 -5.70
C ASN A 94 -22.56 6.03 -6.23
N PRO A 95 -22.10 5.06 -7.01
CA PRO A 95 -20.77 5.13 -7.63
C PRO A 95 -20.72 6.23 -8.69
N PHE A 96 -19.53 6.81 -8.87
CA PHE A 96 -19.28 7.91 -9.81
C PHE A 96 -18.43 7.43 -10.98
N LYS A 97 -18.93 7.52 -12.20
CA LYS A 97 -18.13 7.26 -13.41
C LYS A 97 -17.01 8.31 -13.50
N ALA A 98 -15.80 7.89 -13.86
CA ALA A 98 -14.64 8.77 -14.04
C ALA A 98 -14.96 9.96 -14.98
N SER A 99 -15.70 9.73 -16.05
CA SER A 99 -16.12 10.76 -17.02
C SER A 99 -16.99 11.86 -16.40
N LYS A 100 -17.68 11.58 -15.30
CA LYS A 100 -18.50 12.56 -14.55
C LYS A 100 -17.68 13.32 -13.48
N ILE A 101 -16.45 12.89 -13.25
CA ILE A 101 -15.52 13.57 -12.34
C ILE A 101 -14.61 14.50 -13.14
N ASP A 102 -13.77 13.93 -14.01
CA ASP A 102 -12.84 14.67 -14.85
C ASP A 102 -12.18 13.74 -15.88
N ARG A 103 -11.74 14.29 -17.01
CA ARG A 103 -10.96 13.56 -18.02
C ARG A 103 -9.60 13.08 -17.49
N SER A 104 -9.00 13.82 -16.56
CA SER A 104 -7.68 13.51 -15.99
C SER A 104 -7.66 12.27 -15.08
N VAL A 105 -8.83 11.73 -14.71
CA VAL A 105 -8.98 10.55 -13.86
C VAL A 105 -9.60 9.36 -14.60
N GLY A 106 -9.77 9.47 -15.90
CA GLY A 106 -10.19 8.38 -16.78
C GLY A 106 -9.07 7.38 -17.06
N VAL A 107 -9.42 6.24 -17.64
CA VAL A 107 -8.49 5.12 -17.93
C VAL A 107 -7.26 5.60 -18.70
N GLU A 108 -7.46 6.24 -19.85
CA GLU A 108 -6.36 6.72 -20.71
C GLU A 108 -5.40 7.67 -19.97
N ALA A 109 -5.96 8.57 -19.15
CA ALA A 109 -5.14 9.52 -18.41
C ALA A 109 -4.31 8.84 -17.32
N ILE A 110 -4.88 7.84 -16.66
CA ILE A 110 -4.20 7.05 -15.64
C ILE A 110 -3.13 6.15 -16.27
N GLU A 111 -3.38 5.52 -17.40
CA GLU A 111 -2.38 4.74 -18.13
C GLU A 111 -1.18 5.59 -18.59
N LYS A 112 -1.43 6.79 -19.11
CA LYS A 112 -0.35 7.77 -19.42
C LYS A 112 0.46 8.11 -18.17
N ARG A 113 -0.19 8.19 -17.02
CA ARG A 113 0.48 8.45 -15.74
C ARG A 113 1.31 7.27 -15.27
N PHE A 114 0.87 6.01 -15.50
CA PHE A 114 1.69 4.83 -15.26
C PHE A 114 2.99 4.89 -16.06
N ALA A 115 2.91 5.17 -17.36
CA ALA A 115 4.07 5.30 -18.22
C ALA A 115 5.02 6.43 -17.77
N TYR A 116 4.47 7.59 -17.44
CA TYR A 116 5.25 8.70 -16.90
C TYR A 116 5.96 8.36 -15.60
N SER A 117 5.25 7.74 -14.65
CA SER A 117 5.83 7.33 -13.37
C SER A 117 6.89 6.25 -13.55
N ALA A 118 6.67 5.29 -14.46
CA ALA A 118 7.65 4.26 -14.79
C ALA A 118 8.96 4.86 -15.32
N LYS A 119 8.88 5.88 -16.17
CA LYS A 119 10.05 6.61 -16.65
C LYS A 119 10.78 7.31 -15.52
N LYS A 120 10.05 8.03 -14.66
CA LYS A 120 10.62 8.76 -13.52
C LYS A 120 11.32 7.85 -12.52
N PHE A 121 10.76 6.69 -12.21
CA PHE A 121 11.41 5.73 -11.31
C PHE A 121 12.63 5.02 -11.91
N LYS A 122 12.72 4.93 -13.25
CA LYS A 122 13.95 4.48 -13.93
C LYS A 122 15.05 5.54 -13.88
N GLU A 123 14.68 6.81 -14.02
CA GLU A 123 15.59 7.96 -13.96
C GLU A 123 16.10 8.17 -12.52
N ASP A 124 15.22 8.05 -11.53
CA ASP A 124 15.54 8.28 -10.12
C ASP A 124 15.29 7.01 -9.27
N LYS A 125 16.26 6.10 -9.30
CA LYS A 125 16.25 4.88 -8.49
C LYS A 125 16.33 5.16 -6.98
N LYS A 126 16.85 6.33 -6.59
CA LYS A 126 17.02 6.72 -5.19
C LYS A 126 15.68 6.72 -4.42
N LEU A 127 14.57 7.08 -5.10
CA LEU A 127 13.24 7.08 -4.49
C LEU A 127 12.83 5.67 -4.03
N SER A 128 13.03 4.66 -4.87
CA SER A 128 12.69 3.28 -4.52
C SER A 128 13.65 2.71 -3.46
N GLU A 129 14.92 3.06 -3.53
CA GLU A 129 15.93 2.64 -2.55
C GLU A 129 15.67 3.21 -1.16
N MET A 130 15.32 4.50 -1.06
CA MET A 130 14.96 5.12 0.22
C MET A 130 13.77 4.43 0.90
N THR A 131 12.73 4.14 0.13
CA THR A 131 11.55 3.43 0.65
C THR A 131 11.94 1.99 1.03
N LYS A 132 12.71 1.28 0.18
CA LYS A 132 13.21 -0.06 0.45
C LYS A 132 14.01 -0.13 1.75
N HIS A 133 15.00 0.74 1.93
CA HIS A 133 15.80 0.80 3.16
C HIS A 133 14.95 1.03 4.41
N SER A 134 13.94 1.92 4.31
CA SER A 134 13.03 2.17 5.42
C SER A 134 12.20 0.93 5.79
N VAL A 135 11.70 0.21 4.78
CA VAL A 135 10.92 -1.02 4.96
C VAL A 135 11.80 -2.14 5.52
N GLU A 136 12.99 -2.36 4.97
CA GLU A 136 13.93 -3.38 5.43
C GLU A 136 14.42 -3.12 6.87
N ALA A 137 14.66 -1.86 7.22
CA ALA A 137 15.03 -1.49 8.58
C ALA A 137 13.94 -1.84 9.60
N VAL A 138 12.67 -1.65 9.24
CA VAL A 138 11.55 -2.01 10.11
C VAL A 138 11.32 -3.52 10.14
N LEU A 139 11.47 -4.22 9.01
CA LEU A 139 11.40 -5.70 8.96
C LEU A 139 12.45 -6.40 9.83
N LYS A 140 13.58 -5.75 10.09
CA LYS A 140 14.59 -6.26 11.02
C LYS A 140 14.22 -6.06 12.49
N GLN A 141 13.31 -5.13 12.80
CA GLN A 141 12.94 -4.76 14.17
C GLN A 141 11.73 -5.53 14.67
N THR A 142 10.84 -5.99 13.80
CA THR A 142 9.61 -6.65 14.22
C THR A 142 9.11 -7.67 13.19
N TYR A 143 8.48 -8.72 13.71
CA TYR A 143 7.74 -9.73 12.94
C TYR A 143 6.21 -9.57 13.11
N HIS A 144 5.76 -8.69 14.01
CA HIS A 144 4.35 -8.44 14.26
C HIS A 144 3.80 -7.43 13.25
N LYS A 145 2.71 -7.78 12.59
CA LYS A 145 2.07 -6.98 11.55
C LYS A 145 1.70 -5.58 12.04
N ASP A 146 1.04 -5.51 13.19
CA ASP A 146 0.52 -4.22 13.68
C ASP A 146 1.65 -3.28 14.06
N LYS A 147 2.69 -3.80 14.73
CA LYS A 147 3.89 -3.05 15.06
C LYS A 147 4.68 -2.63 13.80
N PHE A 148 4.70 -3.48 12.78
CA PHE A 148 5.30 -3.17 11.49
C PHE A 148 4.60 -1.98 10.82
N VAL A 149 3.27 -2.00 10.79
CA VAL A 149 2.46 -0.90 10.24
C VAL A 149 2.70 0.39 11.02
N GLU A 150 2.69 0.32 12.35
CA GLU A 150 2.92 1.46 13.23
C GLU A 150 4.31 2.10 13.00
N LEU A 151 5.37 1.28 12.99
CA LEU A 151 6.74 1.74 12.77
C LEU A 151 6.94 2.35 11.38
N LEU A 152 6.32 1.80 10.35
CA LEU A 152 6.36 2.39 9.00
C LEU A 152 5.58 3.69 8.93
N LYS A 153 4.42 3.74 9.57
CA LYS A 153 3.61 4.96 9.65
C LYS A 153 4.36 6.10 10.36
N ALA A 154 5.10 5.80 11.43
CA ALA A 154 5.98 6.76 12.09
C ALA A 154 7.09 7.29 11.15
N LYS A 155 7.47 6.52 10.14
CA LYS A 155 8.41 6.94 9.08
C LYS A 155 7.72 7.62 7.88
N GLY A 156 6.41 7.88 7.94
CA GLY A 156 5.63 8.46 6.86
C GLY A 156 5.36 7.51 5.70
N ILE A 157 5.30 6.20 5.97
CA ILE A 157 4.99 5.16 4.98
C ILE A 157 3.75 4.41 5.44
N ASP A 158 2.67 4.48 4.68
CA ASP A 158 1.50 3.62 4.88
C ASP A 158 1.62 2.31 4.10
N VAL A 159 1.01 1.25 4.65
CA VAL A 159 1.03 -0.10 4.05
C VAL A 159 -0.39 -0.58 3.82
N VAL A 160 -0.65 -1.04 2.62
CA VAL A 160 -1.91 -1.70 2.26
C VAL A 160 -1.63 -3.16 1.93
N PHE A 161 -2.14 -4.07 2.74
CA PHE A 161 -2.03 -5.50 2.49
C PHE A 161 -3.11 -5.97 1.53
N ARG A 162 -2.74 -6.90 0.66
CA ARG A 162 -3.65 -7.57 -0.25
C ARG A 162 -3.94 -8.97 0.28
N HIS A 163 -5.23 -9.29 0.39
CA HIS A 163 -5.70 -10.57 0.91
C HIS A 163 -6.30 -11.42 -0.18
N THR A 164 -6.13 -12.73 -0.10
CA THR A 164 -6.90 -13.71 -0.87
C THR A 164 -8.32 -13.81 -0.32
N ALA A 165 -9.22 -14.51 -1.00
CA ALA A 165 -10.57 -14.78 -0.51
C ALA A 165 -10.57 -15.48 0.86
N ASP A 166 -9.57 -16.30 1.13
CA ASP A 166 -9.38 -17.00 2.41
C ASP A 166 -8.75 -16.13 3.51
N GLY A 167 -8.60 -14.81 3.27
CA GLY A 167 -8.03 -13.87 4.24
C GLY A 167 -6.49 -13.88 4.34
N ARG A 168 -5.80 -14.76 3.60
CA ARG A 168 -4.33 -14.82 3.61
C ARG A 168 -3.72 -13.63 2.86
N ILE A 169 -2.73 -12.98 3.47
CA ILE A 169 -2.00 -11.89 2.81
C ILE A 169 -1.09 -12.50 1.73
N TYR A 170 -1.22 -12.02 0.50
CA TYR A 170 -0.36 -12.42 -0.63
C TYR A 170 0.54 -11.30 -1.13
N GLY A 171 0.40 -10.09 -0.61
CA GLY A 171 1.24 -8.98 -1.00
C GLY A 171 0.97 -7.72 -0.19
N ALA A 172 1.89 -6.77 -0.28
CA ALA A 172 1.77 -5.46 0.32
C ALA A 172 2.09 -4.38 -0.70
N THR A 173 1.47 -3.24 -0.54
CA THR A 173 1.75 -2.01 -1.30
C THR A 173 2.14 -0.93 -0.30
N PHE A 174 3.28 -0.28 -0.53
CA PHE A 174 3.83 0.78 0.32
C PHE A 174 3.55 2.13 -0.31
N ILE A 175 3.01 3.04 0.47
CA ILE A 175 2.72 4.41 0.08
C ILE A 175 3.65 5.32 0.88
N ASP A 176 4.71 5.80 0.24
CA ASP A 176 5.67 6.71 0.89
C ASP A 176 5.23 8.16 0.65
N HIS A 177 4.74 8.79 1.71
CA HIS A 177 4.24 10.16 1.68
C HIS A 177 5.36 11.21 1.56
N ARG A 178 6.58 10.87 1.98
CA ARG A 178 7.76 11.76 1.89
C ARG A 178 8.20 11.94 0.44
N THR A 179 8.19 10.84 -0.32
CA THR A 179 8.58 10.83 -1.73
C THR A 179 7.39 10.90 -2.68
N GLN A 180 6.16 10.88 -2.13
CA GLN A 180 4.91 10.85 -2.89
C GLN A 180 4.90 9.71 -3.94
N SER A 181 5.33 8.54 -3.51
CA SER A 181 5.54 7.39 -4.39
C SER A 181 4.87 6.14 -3.82
N VAL A 182 4.34 5.32 -4.72
CA VAL A 182 3.66 4.07 -4.37
C VAL A 182 4.41 2.91 -5.00
N PHE A 183 4.71 1.90 -4.19
CA PHE A 183 5.47 0.73 -4.61
C PHE A 183 4.81 -0.56 -4.17
N ASN A 184 4.64 -1.49 -5.08
CA ASN A 184 4.37 -2.88 -4.72
C ASN A 184 5.61 -3.52 -4.07
N GLY A 185 5.40 -4.36 -3.07
CA GLY A 185 6.48 -5.06 -2.37
C GLY A 185 7.39 -5.86 -3.30
N SER A 186 6.85 -6.45 -4.36
CA SER A 186 7.64 -7.15 -5.38
C SER A 186 8.65 -6.25 -6.10
N ARG A 187 8.38 -4.96 -6.26
CA ARG A 187 9.31 -3.99 -6.87
C ARG A 187 10.41 -3.55 -5.95
N LEU A 188 10.14 -3.53 -4.65
CA LEU A 188 11.14 -3.22 -3.64
C LEU A 188 12.08 -4.41 -3.38
N GLY A 189 11.78 -5.60 -3.95
CA GLY A 189 12.57 -6.82 -3.74
C GLY A 189 12.52 -7.31 -2.29
N THR A 190 11.52 -6.91 -1.53
CA THR A 190 11.35 -7.28 -0.13
C THR A 190 10.63 -8.62 -0.03
N ASN A 191 11.31 -9.71 -0.39
CA ASN A 191 10.77 -11.08 -0.30
C ASN A 191 10.39 -11.48 1.15
N ARG A 192 10.92 -10.76 2.15
CA ARG A 192 10.62 -11.00 3.57
C ARG A 192 9.21 -10.61 4.01
N ILE A 193 8.45 -9.89 3.19
CA ILE A 193 7.05 -9.56 3.50
C ILE A 193 6.21 -10.84 3.64
N ASN A 194 6.56 -11.90 2.91
CA ASN A 194 5.90 -13.19 3.04
C ASN A 194 6.00 -13.77 4.46
N TYR A 195 7.04 -13.44 5.23
CA TYR A 195 7.18 -13.90 6.62
C TYR A 195 6.22 -13.19 7.57
N LEU A 196 5.95 -11.91 7.39
CA LEU A 196 4.89 -11.21 8.13
C LEU A 196 3.51 -11.81 7.82
N CYS A 197 3.36 -12.39 6.63
CA CYS A 197 2.13 -13.05 6.21
C CYS A 197 1.95 -14.41 6.88
N MET A 198 3.03 -15.12 7.19
CA MET A 198 2.97 -16.43 7.85
C MET A 198 2.74 -16.31 9.35
N SER A 199 3.24 -15.25 10.00
CA SER A 199 3.08 -15.06 11.45
C SER A 199 1.65 -14.77 11.91
N GLN A 200 0.73 -14.44 11.00
CA GLN A 200 -0.68 -14.23 11.35
C GLN A 200 -1.45 -15.50 11.70
N ASN A 201 -0.93 -16.67 11.30
CA ASN A 201 -1.52 -17.96 11.68
C ASN A 201 -0.90 -18.57 12.95
N LEU A 202 0.11 -17.90 13.49
CA LEU A 202 0.66 -18.21 14.80
C LEU A 202 -0.02 -17.27 15.81
N THR A 203 -1.24 -17.60 16.24
CA THR A 203 -1.62 -17.30 17.62
C THR A 203 -0.44 -17.78 18.43
N GLU A 204 0.22 -16.91 19.18
CA GLU A 204 1.30 -17.34 20.08
C GLU A 204 0.78 -18.54 20.86
N PRO A 205 1.31 -19.75 20.62
CA PRO A 205 0.92 -20.86 21.44
C PRO A 205 1.40 -20.50 22.84
N SER A 206 0.57 -20.70 23.83
CA SER A 206 0.85 -20.41 25.25
C SER A 206 2.15 -21.04 25.77
N TRP A 207 2.78 -21.92 25.00
CA TRP A 207 4.08 -22.57 25.27
C TRP A 207 5.31 -21.81 24.73
N LEU A 208 5.16 -20.73 23.93
CA LEU A 208 6.28 -19.89 23.53
C LEU A 208 6.92 -19.11 24.68
N SER A 209 6.18 -18.92 25.79
CA SER A 209 6.74 -18.40 27.04
C SER A 209 7.65 -19.39 27.76
N GLU A 210 7.62 -20.68 27.40
CA GLU A 210 8.41 -21.76 28.00
C GLU A 210 9.55 -22.25 27.12
N ILE A 211 9.80 -21.68 25.95
CA ILE A 211 11.00 -22.00 25.19
C ILE A 211 12.20 -21.41 25.93
N CYS A 212 12.72 -22.22 26.81
CA CYS A 212 14.04 -22.07 27.39
C CYS A 212 15.03 -21.83 26.26
N THR A 213 15.62 -20.64 26.22
CA THR A 213 16.78 -20.32 25.38
C THR A 213 17.93 -21.23 25.80
N VAL A 214 18.01 -22.41 25.21
CA VAL A 214 19.24 -23.18 25.23
C VAL A 214 20.20 -22.48 24.28
N THR A 215 20.87 -21.46 24.78
CA THR A 215 22.03 -20.86 24.13
C THR A 215 23.14 -21.90 24.11
N LEU A 216 23.18 -22.72 23.08
CA LEU A 216 24.41 -23.41 22.74
C LEU A 216 25.39 -22.34 22.25
N ASN A 217 26.54 -22.26 22.93
CA ASN A 217 27.64 -21.33 22.73
C ASN A 217 28.36 -21.59 21.39
N TYR A 218 27.66 -21.39 20.26
CA TYR A 218 28.22 -21.35 18.93
C TYR A 218 27.83 -20.05 18.25
N PRO A 219 28.77 -19.16 17.92
CA PRO A 219 28.49 -17.80 17.45
C PRO A 219 27.86 -17.69 16.05
N GLU A 220 27.67 -18.78 15.32
CA GLU A 220 27.26 -18.75 13.92
C GLU A 220 25.96 -19.51 13.58
N VAL A 221 25.31 -20.15 14.52
CA VAL A 221 24.11 -20.93 14.23
C VAL A 221 22.95 -20.51 15.13
N PHE A 222 21.99 -19.81 14.57
CA PHE A 222 20.69 -19.58 15.19
C PHE A 222 19.79 -20.79 14.91
N CYS A 223 19.67 -21.72 15.85
CA CYS A 223 18.67 -22.79 15.77
C CYS A 223 17.37 -22.31 16.39
N LEU A 224 16.35 -22.05 15.59
CA LEU A 224 15.00 -21.89 16.06
C LEU A 224 14.34 -23.27 16.03
N TRP A 225 14.08 -23.83 17.20
CA TRP A 225 13.36 -25.09 17.32
C TRP A 225 11.85 -24.81 17.22
N VAL A 226 11.23 -25.25 16.15
CA VAL A 226 9.77 -25.30 16.04
C VAL A 226 9.40 -26.76 15.95
N VAL A 227 8.87 -27.30 17.03
CA VAL A 227 8.32 -28.65 17.06
C VAL A 227 6.85 -28.57 16.69
N GLN A 228 6.50 -28.94 15.48
CA GLN A 228 5.10 -29.10 15.08
C GLN A 228 4.92 -30.52 14.51
N LYS A 229 4.21 -31.36 15.25
CA LYS A 229 3.83 -32.74 14.84
C LYS A 229 4.98 -33.49 14.15
N ASP A 230 5.95 -33.97 14.92
CA ASP A 230 6.99 -34.89 14.49
C ASP A 230 8.03 -34.37 13.47
N PHE A 231 8.18 -33.04 13.35
CA PHE A 231 9.18 -32.42 12.47
C PHE A 231 10.04 -31.41 13.22
N MET A 232 11.33 -31.48 13.01
CA MET A 232 12.32 -30.55 13.53
C MET A 232 12.84 -29.67 12.37
N PHE A 233 12.74 -28.35 12.51
CA PHE A 233 13.27 -27.39 11.53
C PHE A 233 14.55 -26.76 12.07
N ILE A 234 15.65 -26.92 11.38
CA ILE A 234 16.90 -26.22 11.65
C ILE A 234 17.03 -25.09 10.64
N ILE A 235 17.03 -23.85 11.11
CA ILE A 235 17.20 -22.68 10.25
C ILE A 235 18.62 -22.19 10.40
N ASN A 236 19.45 -22.42 9.39
CA ASN A 236 20.79 -21.84 9.30
C ASN A 236 20.73 -20.47 8.63
N LYS A 237 21.63 -19.56 9.03
CA LYS A 237 21.67 -18.15 8.60
C LYS A 237 21.84 -17.94 7.09
N GLU A 238 22.34 -18.93 6.36
CA GLU A 238 22.68 -18.80 4.95
C GLU A 238 21.92 -19.67 3.96
N ARG A 239 21.24 -20.74 4.39
CA ARG A 239 20.45 -21.60 3.49
C ARG A 239 19.30 -22.26 4.22
N TYR A 240 18.09 -22.10 3.66
CA TYR A 240 16.95 -22.93 3.98
C TYR A 240 17.19 -24.31 3.37
N THR A 241 17.38 -25.31 4.18
CA THR A 241 17.07 -26.71 3.84
C THR A 241 17.71 -27.63 4.87
N GLU A 242 16.86 -28.12 5.77
CA GLU A 242 16.92 -29.54 6.12
C GLU A 242 15.75 -29.81 7.06
N ILE A 243 14.84 -30.62 6.59
CA ILE A 243 13.68 -31.09 7.35
C ILE A 243 14.08 -32.47 7.87
N TYR A 244 14.19 -32.63 9.18
CA TYR A 244 14.41 -33.94 9.79
C TYR A 244 13.09 -34.43 10.40
N ARG A 245 12.73 -35.69 10.08
CA ARG A 245 11.64 -36.41 10.70
C ARG A 245 12.16 -37.03 12.00
N ILE A 246 11.49 -36.73 13.10
CA ILE A 246 11.84 -37.39 14.38
C ILE A 246 11.16 -38.78 14.36
N ALA A 247 11.98 -39.82 14.47
CA ALA A 247 11.52 -41.22 14.54
C ALA A 247 10.96 -41.50 15.93
#